data_f39b5708d1b42a9afa3f30eaf95cbf02
#
_entry.id   f39b5708d1b42a9afa3f30eaf95cbf02
#
_cell.length_a   1.000
_cell.length_b   1.000
_cell.length_c   1.000
_cell.angle_alpha   90.00
_cell.angle_beta   90.00
_cell.angle_gamma   90.00
#
_symmetry.space_group_name_H-M   'P 1'
#
loop_
_entity.id
_entity.type
_entity.pdbx_description
1 polymer ?
#
loop_
_entity_poly.entity_id
_entity_poly.type
_entity_poly.pdbx_seq_one_letter_code
_entity_poly.pdbx_strand_id
1 'polypeptide(L)'
;MNRTLLIALTCAALGAATPAIAHKGPKVNVQALVNQYIAASFLPGEGQDLSRLQQDETIQACNQYRDNPPDKVAAAINEREAKTIKYPENGKLMGDWKKGEKLYASGFGMRIGRIEPDKPERQKGGNGGNCYACHAADPKEVAFGTLGPSLTGYGKLRGTGEEIVKYTYEKIYNAQAFTACSQMPRMGYHGILRPEQIADIV
;
A
#
# COMPACT_ATOMS: atom_id res chain seq x y z
N MET A 1 43.86 73.95 4.00
CA MET A 1 42.43 74.09 4.32
C MET A 1 41.64 73.57 3.11
N ASN A 2 41.31 72.27 3.07
CA ASN A 2 40.51 71.74 2.00
C ASN A 2 39.29 71.03 2.64
N ARG A 3 38.12 71.60 2.40
CA ARG A 3 36.82 71.02 2.79
C ARG A 3 36.35 70.05 1.68
N THR A 4 36.35 68.81 1.97
CA THR A 4 35.77 67.80 1.08
C THR A 4 34.27 67.62 1.40
N LEU A 5 33.44 67.95 0.42
CA LEU A 5 31.99 67.85 0.49
C LEU A 5 31.59 66.40 0.17
N LEU A 6 31.05 65.71 1.17
CA LEU A 6 30.42 64.36 0.94
C LEU A 6 28.99 64.59 0.50
N ILE A 7 28.69 64.19 -0.74
CA ILE A 7 27.32 64.11 -1.27
C ILE A 7 26.83 62.71 -1.01
N ALA A 8 25.87 62.53 -0.10
CA ALA A 8 25.19 61.30 0.11
C ALA A 8 24.07 61.17 -0.93
N LEU A 9 24.23 60.20 -1.86
CA LEU A 9 23.16 59.79 -2.79
C LEU A 9 22.26 58.80 -2.08
N THR A 10 21.05 59.21 -1.71
CA THR A 10 19.98 58.30 -1.27
C THR A 10 19.23 57.77 -2.48
N CYS A 11 19.52 56.53 -2.86
CA CYS A 11 18.69 55.80 -3.81
C CYS A 11 17.40 55.29 -3.12
N ALA A 12 16.30 55.99 -3.32
CA ALA A 12 14.98 55.50 -2.98
C ALA A 12 14.54 54.51 -4.05
N ALA A 13 14.69 53.20 -3.76
CA ALA A 13 14.11 52.14 -4.60
C ALA A 13 12.59 52.05 -4.35
N LEU A 14 11.80 52.63 -5.23
CA LEU A 14 10.37 52.40 -5.31
C LEU A 14 10.16 50.94 -5.79
N GLY A 15 9.99 50.00 -4.87
CA GLY A 15 9.55 48.66 -5.16
C GLY A 15 8.08 48.66 -5.57
N ALA A 16 7.79 48.71 -6.88
CA ALA A 16 6.46 48.44 -7.38
C ALA A 16 6.17 46.94 -7.17
N ALA A 17 5.40 46.62 -6.13
CA ALA A 17 4.84 45.29 -5.97
C ALA A 17 3.82 45.04 -7.09
N THR A 18 4.23 44.30 -8.11
CA THR A 18 3.31 43.80 -9.12
C THR A 18 2.39 42.79 -8.45
N PRO A 19 1.06 42.95 -8.49
CA PRO A 19 0.15 41.91 -7.97
C PRO A 19 0.38 40.64 -8.76
N ALA A 20 0.72 39.53 -8.05
CA ALA A 20 0.80 38.22 -8.65
C ALA A 20 -0.62 37.86 -9.12
N ILE A 21 -0.86 37.94 -10.43
CA ILE A 21 -2.08 37.45 -11.04
C ILE A 21 -2.04 35.92 -10.91
N ALA A 22 -2.75 35.40 -9.89
CA ALA A 22 -2.98 33.96 -9.77
C ALA A 22 -3.77 33.52 -11.02
N HIS A 23 -3.07 32.95 -11.97
CA HIS A 23 -3.70 32.30 -13.12
C HIS A 23 -4.52 31.12 -12.57
N LYS A 24 -5.83 31.30 -12.45
CA LYS A 24 -6.77 30.18 -12.30
C LYS A 24 -6.80 29.45 -13.63
N GLY A 25 -5.91 28.47 -13.79
CA GLY A 25 -5.98 27.54 -14.91
C GLY A 25 -7.37 26.85 -14.97
N PRO A 26 -7.75 26.28 -16.10
CA PRO A 26 -9.02 25.59 -16.25
C PRO A 26 -9.17 24.54 -15.16
N LYS A 27 -10.35 24.46 -14.53
CA LYS A 27 -10.66 23.41 -13.55
C LYS A 27 -10.60 22.06 -14.25
N VAL A 28 -9.51 21.34 -14.08
CA VAL A 28 -9.36 19.99 -14.62
C VAL A 28 -10.15 19.02 -13.77
N ASN A 29 -11.03 18.22 -14.37
CA ASN A 29 -11.64 17.09 -13.69
C ASN A 29 -10.62 15.97 -13.57
N VAL A 30 -9.89 15.95 -12.44
CA VAL A 30 -8.79 15.01 -12.18
C VAL A 30 -9.29 13.56 -12.25
N GLN A 31 -10.48 13.26 -11.73
CA GLN A 31 -11.01 11.89 -11.76
C GLN A 31 -11.30 11.41 -13.18
N ALA A 32 -11.86 12.27 -14.03
CA ALA A 32 -12.08 11.91 -15.44
C ALA A 32 -10.76 11.66 -16.17
N LEU A 33 -9.73 12.47 -15.89
CA LEU A 33 -8.41 12.30 -16.45
C LEU A 33 -7.76 10.98 -15.98
N VAL A 34 -7.84 10.67 -14.69
CA VAL A 34 -7.36 9.40 -14.12
C VAL A 34 -8.03 8.21 -14.78
N ASN A 35 -9.36 8.23 -14.92
CA ASN A 35 -10.12 7.16 -15.57
C ASN A 35 -9.71 6.98 -17.04
N GLN A 36 -9.45 8.07 -17.75
CA GLN A 36 -8.95 8.03 -19.12
C GLN A 36 -7.58 7.37 -19.20
N TYR A 37 -6.64 7.70 -18.31
CA TYR A 37 -5.32 7.08 -18.26
C TYR A 37 -5.40 5.59 -17.89
N ILE A 38 -6.26 5.21 -16.94
CA ILE A 38 -6.48 3.80 -16.59
C ILE A 38 -6.97 3.04 -17.83
N ALA A 39 -7.99 3.54 -18.51
CA ALA A 39 -8.55 2.88 -19.70
C ALA A 39 -7.56 2.76 -20.85
N ALA A 40 -6.65 3.75 -21.01
CA ALA A 40 -5.70 3.77 -22.11
C ALA A 40 -4.42 2.94 -21.85
N SER A 41 -4.04 2.73 -20.56
CA SER A 41 -2.70 2.23 -20.21
C SER A 41 -2.68 0.91 -19.47
N PHE A 42 -3.84 0.45 -18.95
CA PHE A 42 -3.91 -0.74 -18.13
C PHE A 42 -4.82 -1.80 -18.77
N LEU A 43 -4.35 -3.03 -18.75
CA LEU A 43 -5.13 -4.18 -19.20
C LEU A 43 -5.48 -5.08 -18.02
N PRO A 44 -6.69 -5.67 -17.99
CA PRO A 44 -7.00 -6.71 -17.03
C PRO A 44 -6.08 -7.91 -17.23
N GLY A 45 -5.65 -8.50 -16.13
CA GLY A 45 -4.89 -9.75 -16.14
C GLY A 45 -5.81 -10.95 -15.99
N GLU A 46 -5.26 -12.16 -16.16
CA GLU A 46 -6.00 -13.37 -15.88
C GLU A 46 -6.33 -13.46 -14.39
N GLY A 47 -7.60 -13.71 -14.07
CA GLY A 47 -8.08 -13.76 -12.68
C GLY A 47 -8.18 -12.43 -11.97
N GLN A 48 -8.02 -11.31 -12.67
CA GLN A 48 -8.25 -9.97 -12.14
C GLN A 48 -8.81 -9.01 -13.18
N ASP A 49 -9.63 -8.11 -12.71
CA ASP A 49 -10.08 -6.92 -13.42
C ASP A 49 -9.26 -5.69 -12.99
N LEU A 50 -9.68 -4.50 -13.38
CA LEU A 50 -9.05 -3.24 -13.01
C LEU A 50 -9.65 -2.60 -11.74
N SER A 51 -10.49 -3.33 -10.99
CA SER A 51 -11.17 -2.79 -9.80
C SER A 51 -10.19 -2.30 -8.73
N ARG A 52 -9.02 -2.93 -8.61
CA ARG A 52 -7.97 -2.48 -7.67
C ARG A 52 -7.36 -1.11 -7.99
N LEU A 53 -7.57 -0.59 -9.19
CA LEU A 53 -7.17 0.77 -9.57
C LEU A 53 -8.23 1.81 -9.16
N GLN A 54 -9.41 1.36 -8.75
CA GLN A 54 -10.45 2.22 -8.22
C GLN A 54 -10.28 2.35 -6.70
N GLN A 55 -10.48 3.56 -6.21
CA GLN A 55 -10.43 3.81 -4.77
C GLN A 55 -11.73 3.34 -4.12
N ASP A 56 -11.64 2.37 -3.24
CA ASP A 56 -12.75 2.02 -2.35
C ASP A 56 -12.91 3.09 -1.24
N GLU A 57 -13.97 2.96 -0.44
CA GLU A 57 -14.29 3.91 0.63
C GLU A 57 -13.14 4.08 1.64
N THR A 58 -12.42 3.00 1.94
CA THR A 58 -11.26 3.02 2.83
C THR A 58 -10.11 3.83 2.24
N ILE A 59 -9.76 3.57 0.99
CA ILE A 59 -8.68 4.31 0.31
C ILE A 59 -9.06 5.78 0.09
N GLN A 60 -10.34 6.09 -0.19
CA GLN A 60 -10.82 7.47 -0.27
C GLN A 60 -10.64 8.20 1.06
N ALA A 61 -11.03 7.57 2.17
CA ALA A 61 -10.83 8.14 3.51
C ALA A 61 -9.34 8.33 3.83
N CYS A 62 -8.48 7.34 3.54
CA CYS A 62 -7.04 7.45 3.77
C CYS A 62 -6.42 8.59 2.97
N ASN A 63 -6.79 8.76 1.70
CA ASN A 63 -6.33 9.87 0.88
C ASN A 63 -6.81 11.23 1.39
N GLN A 64 -8.07 11.31 1.82
CA GLN A 64 -8.63 12.54 2.39
C GLN A 64 -7.85 13.01 3.61
N TYR A 65 -7.45 12.09 4.48
CA TYR A 65 -6.74 12.38 5.71
C TYR A 65 -5.22 12.19 5.63
N ARG A 66 -4.68 11.94 4.43
CA ARG A 66 -3.23 11.71 4.20
C ARG A 66 -2.67 10.63 5.12
N ASP A 67 -3.34 9.48 5.16
CA ASP A 67 -3.04 8.31 5.99
C ASP A 67 -3.05 8.56 7.51
N ASN A 68 -3.56 9.70 7.96
CA ASN A 68 -3.70 10.05 9.37
C ASN A 68 -5.16 10.43 9.72
N PRO A 69 -6.11 9.49 9.64
CA PRO A 69 -7.52 9.78 9.93
C PRO A 69 -7.75 10.01 11.42
N PRO A 70 -8.74 10.84 11.80
CA PRO A 70 -9.18 10.97 13.18
C PRO A 70 -9.65 9.62 13.75
N ASP A 71 -9.53 9.43 15.06
CA ASP A 71 -9.83 8.15 15.75
C ASP A 71 -11.17 7.54 15.37
N LYS A 72 -12.22 8.35 15.28
CA LYS A 72 -13.56 7.88 14.88
C LYS A 72 -13.58 7.32 13.47
N VAL A 73 -12.85 7.93 12.54
CA VAL A 73 -12.75 7.46 11.14
C VAL A 73 -11.87 6.22 11.09
N ALA A 74 -10.76 6.19 11.83
CA ALA A 74 -9.89 5.02 11.95
C ALA A 74 -10.66 3.81 12.49
N ALA A 75 -11.45 3.99 13.56
CA ALA A 75 -12.27 2.93 14.12
C ALA A 75 -13.31 2.40 13.11
N ALA A 76 -13.97 3.29 12.36
CA ALA A 76 -14.93 2.90 11.33
C ALA A 76 -14.27 2.13 10.17
N ILE A 77 -13.04 2.50 9.78
CA ILE A 77 -12.24 1.75 8.81
C ILE A 77 -11.96 0.36 9.37
N ASN A 78 -11.39 0.25 10.57
CA ASN A 78 -11.03 -1.03 11.17
C ASN A 78 -12.24 -1.96 11.28
N GLU A 79 -13.38 -1.47 11.73
CA GLU A 79 -14.61 -2.25 11.85
C GLU A 79 -15.11 -2.75 10.49
N ARG A 80 -15.12 -1.90 9.47
CA ARG A 80 -15.53 -2.26 8.11
C ARG A 80 -14.61 -3.32 7.52
N GLU A 81 -13.30 -3.11 7.62
CA GLU A 81 -12.30 -4.00 7.04
C GLU A 81 -12.24 -5.35 7.77
N ALA A 82 -12.48 -5.40 9.07
CA ALA A 82 -12.57 -6.65 9.82
C ALA A 82 -13.69 -7.56 9.30
N LYS A 83 -14.81 -6.99 8.87
CA LYS A 83 -15.95 -7.76 8.31
C LYS A 83 -15.64 -8.41 6.95
N THR A 84 -14.56 -8.03 6.31
CA THR A 84 -14.14 -8.60 5.02
C THR A 84 -13.31 -9.87 5.15
N ILE A 85 -12.81 -10.18 6.35
CA ILE A 85 -11.92 -11.32 6.59
C ILE A 85 -12.67 -12.63 6.41
N LYS A 86 -12.09 -13.50 5.59
CA LYS A 86 -12.56 -14.86 5.37
C LYS A 86 -11.50 -15.85 5.84
N TYR A 87 -11.94 -16.99 6.35
CA TYR A 87 -11.07 -18.01 6.87
C TYR A 87 -11.02 -19.23 5.93
N PRO A 88 -10.00 -20.11 6.06
CA PRO A 88 -9.95 -21.37 5.33
C PRO A 88 -11.17 -22.24 5.64
N GLU A 89 -11.67 -22.96 4.64
CA GLU A 89 -12.86 -23.84 4.82
C GLU A 89 -12.65 -24.92 5.89
N ASN A 90 -11.42 -25.39 6.07
CA ASN A 90 -11.06 -26.38 7.09
C ASN A 90 -10.82 -25.76 8.50
N GLY A 91 -10.98 -24.46 8.65
CA GLY A 91 -10.79 -23.71 9.91
C GLY A 91 -9.34 -23.62 10.41
N LYS A 92 -8.36 -24.16 9.69
CA LYS A 92 -6.95 -24.16 10.12
C LYS A 92 -6.25 -22.87 9.67
N LEU A 93 -5.69 -22.14 10.64
CA LEU A 93 -4.99 -20.87 10.40
C LEU A 93 -3.46 -21.04 10.29
N MET A 94 -2.95 -22.26 10.45
CA MET A 94 -1.57 -22.64 10.15
C MET A 94 -1.57 -23.80 9.17
N GLY A 95 -0.80 -23.66 8.09
CA GLY A 95 -0.74 -24.62 6.99
C GLY A 95 0.65 -25.23 6.79
N ASP A 96 1.03 -25.41 5.54
CA ASP A 96 2.33 -25.98 5.13
C ASP A 96 3.36 -24.86 4.98
N TRP A 97 4.27 -24.73 5.95
CA TRP A 97 5.28 -23.70 5.97
C TRP A 97 6.20 -23.70 4.74
N LYS A 98 6.45 -24.86 4.10
CA LYS A 98 7.28 -24.93 2.88
C LYS A 98 6.59 -24.30 1.68
N LYS A 99 5.26 -24.36 1.62
CA LYS A 99 4.47 -23.61 0.64
C LYS A 99 4.43 -22.14 1.03
N GLY A 100 4.25 -21.86 2.32
CA GLY A 100 4.25 -20.51 2.87
C GLY A 100 5.53 -19.73 2.57
N GLU A 101 6.70 -20.36 2.75
CA GLU A 101 8.00 -19.78 2.41
C GLU A 101 8.08 -19.34 0.94
N LYS A 102 7.62 -20.20 0.03
CA LYS A 102 7.59 -19.89 -1.42
C LYS A 102 6.64 -18.72 -1.72
N LEU A 103 5.46 -18.70 -1.09
CA LEU A 103 4.50 -17.62 -1.25
C LEU A 103 5.00 -16.31 -0.65
N TYR A 104 5.71 -16.38 0.48
CA TYR A 104 6.34 -15.24 1.14
C TYR A 104 7.38 -14.58 0.22
N ALA A 105 8.24 -15.39 -0.40
CA ALA A 105 9.32 -14.91 -1.26
C ALA A 105 8.87 -14.50 -2.67
N SER A 106 7.81 -15.11 -3.20
CA SER A 106 7.36 -14.85 -4.57
C SER A 106 6.62 -13.52 -4.69
N GLY A 107 7.06 -12.68 -5.62
CA GLY A 107 6.35 -11.47 -6.04
C GLY A 107 5.55 -11.64 -7.34
N PHE A 108 5.30 -12.87 -7.75
CA PHE A 108 4.64 -13.16 -9.01
C PHE A 108 3.10 -13.14 -8.88
N GLY A 109 2.44 -12.63 -9.92
CA GLY A 109 0.98 -12.69 -10.09
C GLY A 109 0.22 -11.41 -9.75
N MET A 110 -1.01 -11.33 -10.20
CA MET A 110 -1.97 -10.23 -9.96
C MET A 110 -1.40 -8.82 -10.23
N ARG A 111 -0.46 -8.71 -11.16
CA ARG A 111 0.18 -7.43 -11.51
C ARG A 111 -0.78 -6.56 -12.31
N ILE A 112 -0.80 -5.27 -11.98
CA ILE A 112 -1.57 -4.25 -12.67
C ILE A 112 -0.60 -3.35 -13.45
N GLY A 113 -1.07 -2.77 -14.56
CA GLY A 113 -0.27 -1.84 -15.37
C GLY A 113 0.62 -2.52 -16.40
N ARG A 114 0.33 -3.76 -16.75
CA ARG A 114 1.01 -4.45 -17.85
C ARG A 114 0.36 -4.09 -19.18
N ILE A 115 1.19 -3.97 -20.20
CA ILE A 115 0.73 -3.84 -21.60
C ILE A 115 0.10 -5.14 -22.07
N GLU A 116 0.65 -6.29 -21.64
CA GLU A 116 0.14 -7.62 -21.98
C GLU A 116 -0.22 -8.41 -20.72
N PRO A 117 -1.31 -9.21 -20.74
CA PRO A 117 -1.65 -10.12 -19.66
C PRO A 117 -0.52 -11.12 -19.36
N ASP A 118 -0.48 -11.63 -18.13
CA ASP A 118 0.40 -12.72 -17.77
C ASP A 118 0.01 -14.00 -18.51
N LYS A 119 1.00 -14.72 -19.04
CA LYS A 119 0.75 -16.00 -19.70
C LYS A 119 0.27 -17.05 -18.69
N PRO A 120 -0.71 -17.92 -19.08
CA PRO A 120 -1.25 -18.94 -18.17
C PRO A 120 -0.17 -19.85 -17.54
N GLU A 121 0.91 -20.14 -18.29
CA GLU A 121 2.01 -20.99 -17.81
C GLU A 121 2.72 -20.40 -16.60
N ARG A 122 2.76 -19.07 -16.50
CA ARG A 122 3.39 -18.37 -15.38
C ARG A 122 2.52 -18.38 -14.12
N GLN A 123 1.23 -18.67 -14.25
CA GLN A 123 0.28 -18.68 -13.14
C GLN A 123 0.18 -20.02 -12.42
N LYS A 124 0.81 -21.08 -12.95
CA LYS A 124 0.78 -22.45 -12.36
C LYS A 124 1.28 -22.51 -10.91
N GLY A 125 2.15 -21.59 -10.51
CA GLY A 125 2.65 -21.48 -9.12
C GLY A 125 1.74 -20.74 -8.16
N GLY A 126 0.67 -20.12 -8.66
CA GLY A 126 -0.17 -19.20 -7.88
C GLY A 126 0.50 -17.83 -7.66
N ASN A 127 -0.27 -16.91 -7.10
CA ASN A 127 0.24 -15.59 -6.74
C ASN A 127 1.08 -15.67 -5.47
N GLY A 128 2.12 -14.85 -5.38
CA GLY A 128 2.92 -14.67 -4.16
C GLY A 128 2.64 -13.36 -3.46
N GLY A 129 3.02 -13.28 -2.18
CA GLY A 129 2.81 -12.10 -1.34
C GLY A 129 3.89 -11.04 -1.48
N ASN A 130 5.07 -11.39 -2.00
CA ASN A 130 6.26 -10.52 -2.06
C ASN A 130 6.59 -9.85 -0.72
N CYS A 131 6.54 -10.61 0.36
CA CYS A 131 6.65 -10.06 1.71
C CYS A 131 8.04 -9.48 1.99
N TYR A 132 9.09 -10.01 1.33
CA TYR A 132 10.44 -9.45 1.39
C TYR A 132 10.54 -8.02 0.83
N ALA A 133 9.60 -7.56 0.03
CA ALA A 133 9.58 -6.16 -0.39
C ALA A 133 9.45 -5.18 0.79
N CYS A 134 8.91 -5.65 1.93
CA CYS A 134 8.67 -4.83 3.12
C CYS A 134 9.28 -5.39 4.40
N HIS A 135 9.48 -6.72 4.53
CA HIS A 135 9.85 -7.39 5.77
C HIS A 135 11.09 -8.27 5.61
N ALA A 136 12.05 -8.18 6.51
CA ALA A 136 13.02 -9.23 6.72
C ALA A 136 12.36 -10.44 7.40
N ALA A 137 12.76 -11.67 7.07
CA ALA A 137 12.33 -12.90 7.73
C ALA A 137 13.50 -13.89 7.90
N ASP A 138 13.99 -14.54 6.82
CA ASP A 138 15.16 -15.39 6.89
C ASP A 138 16.42 -14.52 7.03
N PRO A 139 17.29 -14.78 8.05
CA PRO A 139 18.56 -14.07 8.19
C PRO A 139 19.52 -14.23 7.00
N LYS A 140 19.32 -15.23 6.15
CA LYS A 140 20.13 -15.47 4.94
C LYS A 140 19.67 -14.64 3.75
N GLU A 141 18.46 -14.10 3.79
CA GLU A 141 17.95 -13.23 2.73
C GLU A 141 18.57 -11.85 2.90
N VAL A 142 19.26 -11.38 1.86
CA VAL A 142 19.96 -10.10 1.87
C VAL A 142 19.18 -8.99 1.16
N ALA A 143 18.17 -9.35 0.39
CA ALA A 143 17.35 -8.43 -0.41
C ALA A 143 15.96 -8.29 0.19
N PHE A 144 15.83 -7.44 1.20
CA PHE A 144 14.54 -7.16 1.83
C PHE A 144 14.34 -5.65 2.06
N GLY A 145 13.06 -5.25 2.09
CA GLY A 145 12.66 -3.90 2.47
C GLY A 145 12.52 -3.74 3.99
N THR A 146 12.51 -2.48 4.43
CA THR A 146 12.40 -2.10 5.84
C THR A 146 11.14 -1.27 6.13
N LEU A 147 10.19 -1.26 5.21
CA LEU A 147 8.92 -0.56 5.37
C LEU A 147 8.06 -1.19 6.48
N GLY A 148 8.08 -2.52 6.57
CA GLY A 148 7.47 -3.28 7.65
C GLY A 148 8.50 -3.71 8.70
N PRO A 149 8.05 -4.11 9.92
CA PRO A 149 8.93 -4.63 10.94
C PRO A 149 9.58 -5.94 10.51
N SER A 150 10.78 -6.25 11.04
CA SER A 150 11.39 -7.56 10.84
C SER A 150 10.52 -8.66 11.44
N LEU A 151 10.31 -9.72 10.66
CA LEU A 151 9.62 -10.94 11.07
C LEU A 151 10.60 -12.07 11.44
N THR A 152 11.91 -11.79 11.47
CA THR A 152 12.94 -12.76 11.86
C THR A 152 12.66 -13.28 13.27
N GLY A 153 12.45 -14.59 13.38
CA GLY A 153 12.12 -15.23 14.64
C GLY A 153 10.75 -14.88 15.21
N TYR A 154 9.81 -14.41 14.39
CA TYR A 154 8.49 -13.94 14.80
C TYR A 154 7.77 -14.95 15.73
N GLY A 155 7.65 -16.22 15.33
CA GLY A 155 6.99 -17.24 16.15
C GLY A 155 7.69 -17.50 17.48
N LYS A 156 9.03 -17.38 17.52
CA LYS A 156 9.79 -17.49 18.79
C LYS A 156 9.54 -16.31 19.71
N LEU A 157 9.42 -15.11 19.14
CA LEU A 157 9.26 -13.86 19.91
C LEU A 157 7.82 -13.64 20.38
N ARG A 158 6.83 -13.97 19.55
CA ARG A 158 5.41 -13.70 19.81
C ARG A 158 4.65 -14.93 20.30
N GLY A 159 5.25 -16.12 20.15
CA GLY A 159 4.57 -17.38 20.42
C GLY A 159 3.73 -17.87 19.24
N THR A 160 3.13 -19.06 19.44
CA THR A 160 2.26 -19.74 18.48
C THR A 160 0.89 -20.06 19.06
N GLY A 161 0.48 -19.32 20.10
CA GLY A 161 -0.85 -19.43 20.68
C GLY A 161 -1.94 -18.97 19.71
N GLU A 162 -3.16 -19.43 19.94
CA GLU A 162 -4.30 -19.21 19.06
C GLU A 162 -4.52 -17.73 18.72
N GLU A 163 -4.42 -16.84 19.69
CA GLU A 163 -4.58 -15.39 19.50
C GLU A 163 -3.55 -14.81 18.53
N ILE A 164 -2.28 -15.19 18.68
CA ILE A 164 -1.20 -14.71 17.79
C ILE A 164 -1.33 -15.27 16.39
N VAL A 165 -1.67 -16.54 16.26
CA VAL A 165 -1.93 -17.19 14.97
C VAL A 165 -3.09 -16.50 14.26
N LYS A 166 -4.20 -16.28 14.97
CA LYS A 166 -5.36 -15.59 14.44
C LYS A 166 -5.03 -14.15 14.02
N TYR A 167 -4.40 -13.39 14.91
CA TYR A 167 -3.96 -12.02 14.59
C TYR A 167 -3.06 -11.98 13.35
N THR A 168 -2.10 -12.90 13.25
CA THR A 168 -1.16 -12.94 12.12
C THR A 168 -1.88 -13.25 10.81
N TYR A 169 -2.78 -14.22 10.83
CA TYR A 169 -3.62 -14.58 9.70
C TYR A 169 -4.46 -13.36 9.23
N GLU A 170 -5.20 -12.78 10.14
CA GLU A 170 -6.10 -11.66 9.87
C GLU A 170 -5.32 -10.42 9.39
N LYS A 171 -4.14 -10.17 9.97
CA LYS A 171 -3.26 -9.06 9.57
C LYS A 171 -2.77 -9.21 8.14
N ILE A 172 -2.44 -10.43 7.69
CA ILE A 172 -2.07 -10.70 6.31
C ILE A 172 -3.30 -10.61 5.39
N TYR A 173 -4.44 -11.11 5.85
CA TYR A 173 -5.67 -11.07 5.08
C TYR A 173 -6.08 -9.62 4.78
N ASN A 174 -6.19 -8.80 5.83
CA ASN A 174 -6.54 -7.39 5.72
C ASN A 174 -5.93 -6.55 6.85
N ALA A 175 -4.78 -5.97 6.59
CA ALA A 175 -4.05 -5.17 7.58
C ALA A 175 -4.84 -3.97 8.12
N GLN A 176 -5.77 -3.45 7.34
CA GLN A 176 -6.58 -2.29 7.72
C GLN A 176 -7.67 -2.63 8.75
N ALA A 177 -7.94 -3.90 9.01
CA ALA A 177 -8.76 -4.33 10.15
C ALA A 177 -8.14 -4.00 11.52
N PHE A 178 -6.82 -3.76 11.56
CA PHE A 178 -6.06 -3.48 12.79
C PHE A 178 -5.43 -2.09 12.80
N THR A 179 -5.07 -1.59 11.63
CA THR A 179 -4.39 -0.31 11.48
C THR A 179 -4.97 0.39 10.28
N ALA A 180 -5.85 1.33 10.54
CA ALA A 180 -6.44 2.14 9.47
C ALA A 180 -5.34 2.81 8.64
N CYS A 181 -5.51 2.83 7.34
CA CYS A 181 -4.57 3.38 6.36
C CYS A 181 -3.18 2.70 6.37
N SER A 182 -3.12 1.44 6.80
CA SER A 182 -1.89 0.65 6.73
C SER A 182 -1.38 0.53 5.30
N GLN A 183 -0.06 0.70 5.11
CA GLN A 183 0.62 0.49 3.83
C GLN A 183 0.82 -1.01 3.51
N MET A 184 0.58 -1.91 4.47
CA MET A 184 0.60 -3.34 4.21
C MET A 184 -0.57 -3.72 3.29
N PRO A 185 -0.32 -4.41 2.16
CA PRO A 185 -1.37 -4.78 1.23
C PRO A 185 -2.44 -5.69 1.86
N ARG A 186 -3.69 -5.53 1.44
CA ARG A 186 -4.83 -6.35 1.85
C ARG A 186 -4.87 -7.63 1.01
N MET A 187 -3.96 -8.58 1.30
CA MET A 187 -3.68 -9.74 0.44
C MET A 187 -4.90 -10.63 0.19
N GLY A 188 -5.65 -10.96 1.23
CA GLY A 188 -6.87 -11.76 1.12
C GLY A 188 -8.05 -10.97 0.57
N TYR A 189 -8.22 -9.72 0.99
CA TYR A 189 -9.29 -8.84 0.51
C TYR A 189 -9.28 -8.67 -1.01
N HIS A 190 -8.10 -8.49 -1.60
CA HIS A 190 -7.93 -8.36 -3.05
C HIS A 190 -7.80 -9.71 -3.78
N GLY A 191 -7.91 -10.84 -3.08
CA GLY A 191 -7.77 -12.16 -3.69
C GLY A 191 -6.37 -12.45 -4.23
N ILE A 192 -5.34 -11.71 -3.79
CA ILE A 192 -3.94 -11.97 -4.16
C ILE A 192 -3.51 -13.32 -3.59
N LEU A 193 -3.83 -13.55 -2.32
CA LEU A 193 -3.65 -14.83 -1.64
C LEU A 193 -5.00 -15.38 -1.20
N ARG A 194 -5.21 -16.68 -1.44
CA ARG A 194 -6.39 -17.38 -0.92
C ARG A 194 -6.23 -17.64 0.58
N PRO A 195 -7.34 -17.89 1.32
CA PRO A 195 -7.31 -18.20 2.74
C PRO A 195 -6.31 -19.29 3.13
N GLU A 196 -6.24 -20.39 2.39
CA GLU A 196 -5.32 -21.52 2.62
C GLU A 196 -3.86 -21.10 2.42
N GLN A 197 -3.59 -20.23 1.43
CA GLN A 197 -2.23 -19.72 1.17
C GLN A 197 -1.76 -18.76 2.27
N ILE A 198 -2.68 -17.98 2.86
CA ILE A 198 -2.37 -17.16 4.02
C ILE A 198 -2.06 -18.04 5.22
N ALA A 199 -2.82 -19.12 5.44
CA ALA A 199 -2.55 -20.10 6.48
C ALA A 199 -1.19 -20.80 6.30
N ASP A 200 -0.78 -21.08 5.05
CA ASP A 200 0.55 -21.63 4.75
C ASP A 200 1.67 -20.64 5.14
N ILE A 201 1.46 -19.34 4.99
CA ILE A 201 2.43 -18.29 5.36
C ILE A 201 2.51 -18.13 6.88
N VAL A 202 1.41 -18.24 7.61
CA VAL A 202 1.34 -18.12 9.07
C VAL A 202 2.15 -19.21 9.76
#